data_2ceb2aea860cecb89c6bedffbe349f3c
#
_entry.id   2ceb2aea860cecb89c6bedffbe349f3c
#
_cell.length_a   1.000
_cell.length_b   1.000
_cell.length_c   1.000
_cell.angle_alpha   90.00
_cell.angle_beta   90.00
_cell.angle_gamma   90.00
#
_symmetry.space_group_name_H-M   'P 1'
#
loop_
_entity.id
_entity.type
_entity.pdbx_description
1 polymer ?
#
loop_
_entity_poly.entity_id
_entity_poly.type
_entity_poly.pdbx_seq_one_letter_code
_entity_poly.pdbx_strand_id
1 'polypeptide(L)'
;QAYFMRAYMYYWMVLHHGGVPYIKVPQDKDTDDLYVKRNSTPECFQFMIEDLDHAITLLPEKIAGSSADYGRIDQCFAKAWKAKTLLLKASPQFNPSNPYGNAYWEEAYVAAKEAYDFCVAKGIALTPDYADIWIQEQGPEVVFPVVNSNPNKTSAWEYTTRPASVSRDKSYSNPTWEFVKSFPMLDGKRYDDPSGKYYVADEQALLKSFWQNRDPRFNNVCLYNGREYPVAGKHADYRQYNALGVSSPDDQYGVNPNAHTNAVNNDIFSGFYIYKAADLSLTQDKVMTYDIDYILMRFAEVMFIYAEAANETGHSEAAVEMLKQIRQRAGIEVGNDGLYGLKVGNREEIRQAILD
;
A
#
# COMPACT_ATOMS: atom_id res chain seq x y z
N GLN A 1 5.88 12.19 -20.95
CA GLN A 1 4.66 11.53 -20.51
C GLN A 1 4.37 10.25 -21.34
N ALA A 2 4.28 10.32 -22.68
CA ALA A 2 3.87 9.18 -23.53
C ALA A 2 4.77 7.94 -23.39
N TYR A 3 6.09 8.10 -23.37
CA TYR A 3 7.02 6.98 -23.15
C TYR A 3 6.77 6.31 -21.81
N PHE A 4 6.64 7.09 -20.74
CA PHE A 4 6.31 6.53 -19.42
C PHE A 4 4.99 5.77 -19.44
N MET A 5 3.93 6.34 -20.00
CA MET A 5 2.61 5.69 -20.06
C MET A 5 2.66 4.38 -20.84
N ARG A 6 3.45 4.31 -21.92
CA ARG A 6 3.64 3.06 -22.66
C ARG A 6 4.30 2.01 -21.77
N ALA A 7 5.42 2.32 -21.12
CA ALA A 7 6.08 1.40 -20.19
C ALA A 7 5.17 0.99 -19.03
N TYR A 8 4.39 1.93 -18.48
CA TYR A 8 3.43 1.67 -17.41
C TYR A 8 2.35 0.67 -17.82
N MET A 9 1.75 0.83 -19.00
CA MET A 9 0.72 -0.09 -19.49
C MET A 9 1.31 -1.47 -19.80
N TYR A 10 2.49 -1.52 -20.42
CA TYR A 10 3.18 -2.79 -20.69
C TYR A 10 3.64 -3.50 -19.42
N TYR A 11 3.98 -2.78 -18.35
CA TYR A 11 4.28 -3.39 -17.04
C TYR A 11 3.13 -4.29 -16.58
N TRP A 12 1.90 -3.80 -16.62
CA TRP A 12 0.73 -4.56 -16.21
C TRP A 12 0.45 -5.73 -17.16
N MET A 13 0.61 -5.54 -18.46
CA MET A 13 0.45 -6.64 -19.41
C MET A 13 1.50 -7.74 -19.19
N VAL A 14 2.77 -7.37 -19.00
CA VAL A 14 3.86 -8.34 -18.78
C VAL A 14 3.70 -9.04 -17.43
N LEU A 15 3.29 -8.33 -16.38
CA LEU A 15 3.03 -8.92 -15.06
C LEU A 15 2.04 -10.09 -15.14
N HIS A 16 0.98 -9.96 -15.96
CA HIS A 16 -0.09 -10.95 -16.05
C HIS A 16 0.11 -11.99 -17.15
N HIS A 17 0.81 -11.64 -18.23
CA HIS A 17 0.85 -12.46 -19.45
C HIS A 17 2.27 -12.85 -19.88
N GLY A 18 3.32 -12.39 -19.22
CA GLY A 18 4.69 -12.54 -19.68
C GLY A 18 4.94 -11.73 -20.95
N GLY A 19 5.68 -12.28 -21.94
CA GLY A 19 5.92 -11.57 -23.19
C GLY A 19 4.62 -11.27 -23.95
N VAL A 20 4.55 -10.10 -24.58
CA VAL A 20 3.41 -9.60 -25.37
C VAL A 20 3.92 -8.87 -26.60
N PRO A 21 3.12 -8.66 -27.67
CA PRO A 21 3.54 -7.76 -28.76
C PRO A 21 3.80 -6.35 -28.23
N TYR A 22 5.03 -5.86 -28.35
CA TYR A 22 5.39 -4.52 -27.88
C TYR A 22 5.33 -3.52 -29.04
N ILE A 23 4.28 -2.73 -29.10
CA ILE A 23 4.00 -1.79 -30.20
C ILE A 23 4.64 -0.45 -29.88
N LYS A 24 5.72 -0.10 -30.58
CA LYS A 24 6.49 1.15 -30.37
C LYS A 24 5.96 2.34 -31.17
N VAL A 25 5.26 2.08 -32.28
CA VAL A 25 4.69 3.10 -33.17
C VAL A 25 3.22 2.79 -33.44
N PRO A 26 2.38 3.81 -33.66
CA PRO A 26 1.00 3.59 -34.07
C PRO A 26 0.95 2.74 -35.37
N GLN A 27 0.07 1.75 -35.38
CA GLN A 27 -0.14 0.89 -36.52
C GLN A 27 -1.28 1.43 -37.40
N ASP A 28 -1.08 1.43 -38.72
CA ASP A 28 -2.11 1.72 -39.67
C ASP A 28 -2.85 0.43 -40.05
N LYS A 29 -4.17 0.42 -39.88
CA LYS A 29 -5.01 -0.76 -40.09
C LYS A 29 -5.04 -1.21 -41.57
N ASP A 30 -4.72 -0.31 -42.51
CA ASP A 30 -4.83 -0.57 -43.95
C ASP A 30 -3.47 -0.96 -44.59
N THR A 31 -2.35 -0.64 -43.92
CA THR A 31 -1.00 -0.83 -44.47
C THR A 31 -0.09 -1.72 -43.63
N ASP A 32 -0.32 -1.84 -42.32
CA ASP A 32 0.55 -2.58 -41.44
C ASP A 32 0.03 -4.01 -41.15
N ASP A 33 0.95 -4.93 -40.89
CA ASP A 33 0.61 -6.25 -40.33
C ASP A 33 0.16 -6.13 -38.90
N LEU A 34 -1.12 -6.30 -38.63
CA LEU A 34 -1.70 -6.27 -37.28
C LEU A 34 -1.53 -7.57 -36.52
N TYR A 35 -1.11 -8.66 -37.16
CA TYR A 35 -0.93 -9.99 -36.57
C TYR A 35 0.51 -10.20 -36.09
N VAL A 36 1.06 -9.19 -35.37
CA VAL A 36 2.42 -9.24 -34.85
C VAL A 36 2.59 -10.34 -33.81
N LYS A 37 3.72 -11.02 -33.84
CA LYS A 37 4.06 -12.05 -32.85
C LYS A 37 4.38 -11.42 -31.50
N ARG A 38 4.22 -12.21 -30.45
CA ARG A 38 4.65 -11.84 -29.09
C ARG A 38 6.16 -11.66 -29.05
N ASN A 39 6.61 -10.60 -28.42
CA ASN A 39 8.00 -10.49 -27.96
C ASN A 39 8.22 -11.43 -26.75
N SER A 40 9.45 -11.83 -26.55
CA SER A 40 9.82 -12.54 -25.32
C SER A 40 9.70 -11.64 -24.10
N THR A 41 9.54 -12.24 -22.92
CA THR A 41 9.49 -11.49 -21.65
C THR A 41 10.75 -10.61 -21.43
N PRO A 42 11.99 -11.10 -21.67
CA PRO A 42 13.18 -10.26 -21.57
C PRO A 42 13.17 -9.06 -22.53
N GLU A 43 12.71 -9.23 -23.77
CA GLU A 43 12.59 -8.11 -24.73
C GLU A 43 11.58 -7.07 -24.25
N CYS A 44 10.45 -7.51 -23.70
CA CYS A 44 9.44 -6.59 -23.15
C CYS A 44 10.03 -5.77 -21.98
N PHE A 45 10.75 -6.40 -21.07
CA PHE A 45 11.45 -5.67 -19.99
C PHE A 45 12.46 -4.67 -20.54
N GLN A 46 13.27 -5.07 -21.53
CA GLN A 46 14.21 -4.16 -22.16
C GLN A 46 13.52 -2.93 -22.74
N PHE A 47 12.44 -3.12 -23.50
CA PHE A 47 11.70 -2.01 -24.13
C PHE A 47 11.04 -1.09 -23.10
N MET A 48 10.49 -1.65 -22.00
CA MET A 48 9.96 -0.83 -20.92
C MET A 48 11.05 0.02 -20.24
N ILE A 49 12.23 -0.54 -20.03
CA ILE A 49 13.37 0.18 -19.43
C ILE A 49 13.86 1.28 -20.35
N GLU A 50 13.99 1.02 -21.66
CA GLU A 50 14.34 2.02 -22.69
C GLU A 50 13.34 3.18 -22.68
N ASP A 51 12.06 2.89 -22.63
CA ASP A 51 10.99 3.91 -22.57
C ASP A 51 11.05 4.73 -21.28
N LEU A 52 11.32 4.09 -20.14
CA LEU A 52 11.45 4.78 -18.85
C LEU A 52 12.70 5.67 -18.82
N ASP A 53 13.82 5.20 -19.34
CA ASP A 53 15.04 6.00 -19.47
C ASP A 53 14.83 7.23 -20.36
N HIS A 54 14.16 7.04 -21.47
CA HIS A 54 13.79 8.16 -22.36
C HIS A 54 12.84 9.15 -21.66
N ALA A 55 11.86 8.64 -20.95
CA ALA A 55 10.94 9.47 -20.18
C ALA A 55 11.68 10.30 -19.13
N ILE A 56 12.59 9.69 -18.35
CA ILE A 56 13.36 10.35 -17.30
C ILE A 56 14.16 11.54 -17.85
N THR A 57 14.76 11.42 -19.04
CA THR A 57 15.53 12.53 -19.63
C THR A 57 14.67 13.73 -20.03
N LEU A 58 13.37 13.54 -20.23
CA LEU A 58 12.44 14.56 -20.77
C LEU A 58 11.48 15.13 -19.72
N LEU A 59 11.40 14.51 -18.54
CA LEU A 59 10.47 14.89 -17.49
C LEU A 59 11.08 15.94 -16.56
N PRO A 60 10.27 16.82 -15.95
CA PRO A 60 10.72 17.70 -14.87
C PRO A 60 11.15 16.84 -13.67
N GLU A 61 12.13 17.34 -12.90
CA GLU A 61 12.67 16.61 -11.74
C GLU A 61 11.60 16.30 -10.69
N LYS A 62 10.85 17.32 -10.26
CA LYS A 62 9.69 17.20 -9.39
C LYS A 62 8.68 18.29 -9.70
N ILE A 63 7.41 17.92 -9.71
CA ILE A 63 6.30 18.87 -9.84
C ILE A 63 5.80 19.22 -8.45
N ALA A 64 5.82 20.52 -8.13
CA ALA A 64 5.34 21.00 -6.84
C ALA A 64 3.82 20.82 -6.69
N GLY A 65 3.34 20.59 -5.46
CA GLY A 65 1.90 20.46 -5.18
C GLY A 65 1.08 21.69 -5.60
N SER A 66 1.66 22.90 -5.52
CA SER A 66 1.00 24.13 -5.97
C SER A 66 1.01 24.37 -7.47
N SER A 67 1.63 23.49 -8.26
CA SER A 67 1.71 23.62 -9.73
C SER A 67 0.37 23.26 -10.39
N ALA A 68 0.04 23.97 -11.48
CA ALA A 68 -1.07 23.59 -12.35
C ALA A 68 -0.86 22.21 -13.03
N ASP A 69 0.39 21.74 -13.09
CA ASP A 69 0.76 20.43 -13.63
C ASP A 69 0.80 19.34 -12.54
N TYR A 70 0.38 19.63 -11.29
CA TYR A 70 0.31 18.61 -10.24
C TYR A 70 -0.55 17.40 -10.68
N GLY A 71 -0.05 16.20 -10.38
CA GLY A 71 -0.64 14.95 -10.88
C GLY A 71 -0.12 14.49 -12.24
N ARG A 72 0.75 15.26 -12.91
CA ARG A 72 1.52 14.77 -14.07
C ARG A 72 2.77 14.03 -13.62
N ILE A 73 3.27 13.16 -14.46
CA ILE A 73 4.45 12.34 -14.18
C ILE A 73 5.70 13.22 -14.17
N ASP A 74 6.52 13.06 -13.13
CA ASP A 74 7.83 13.66 -12.96
C ASP A 74 8.93 12.59 -12.84
N GLN A 75 10.20 13.02 -12.67
CA GLN A 75 11.31 12.09 -12.55
C GLN A 75 11.28 11.27 -11.26
N CYS A 76 10.72 11.80 -10.15
CA CYS A 76 10.59 11.03 -8.91
C CYS A 76 9.77 9.75 -9.14
N PHE A 77 8.61 9.90 -9.78
CA PHE A 77 7.77 8.75 -10.09
C PHE A 77 8.37 7.87 -11.18
N ALA A 78 8.96 8.46 -12.24
CA ALA A 78 9.55 7.68 -13.34
C ALA A 78 10.73 6.81 -12.90
N LYS A 79 11.63 7.33 -12.03
CA LYS A 79 12.74 6.58 -11.45
C LYS A 79 12.25 5.48 -10.51
N ALA A 80 11.30 5.79 -9.66
CA ALA A 80 10.68 4.79 -8.76
C ALA A 80 9.99 3.67 -9.55
N TRP A 81 9.29 4.01 -10.63
CA TRP A 81 8.65 3.01 -11.50
C TRP A 81 9.67 2.17 -12.28
N LYS A 82 10.79 2.76 -12.71
CA LYS A 82 11.91 2.03 -13.32
C LYS A 82 12.48 1.01 -12.32
N ALA A 83 12.74 1.43 -11.09
CA ALA A 83 13.20 0.54 -10.02
C ALA A 83 12.21 -0.61 -9.78
N LYS A 84 10.92 -0.33 -9.71
CA LYS A 84 9.84 -1.33 -9.58
C LYS A 84 9.82 -2.30 -10.76
N THR A 85 10.04 -1.82 -11.98
CA THR A 85 10.09 -2.64 -13.19
C THR A 85 11.30 -3.58 -13.18
N LEU A 86 12.47 -3.09 -12.75
CA LEU A 86 13.68 -3.90 -12.62
C LEU A 86 13.57 -4.90 -11.48
N LEU A 87 12.93 -4.54 -10.36
CA LEU A 87 12.64 -5.46 -9.27
C LEU A 87 11.74 -6.62 -9.77
N LEU A 88 10.71 -6.30 -10.54
CA LEU A 88 9.84 -7.32 -11.15
C LEU A 88 10.62 -8.22 -12.10
N LYS A 89 11.49 -7.65 -12.95
CA LYS A 89 12.40 -8.42 -13.84
C LYS A 89 13.26 -9.40 -13.06
N ALA A 90 13.79 -9.00 -11.90
CA ALA A 90 14.63 -9.83 -11.04
C ALA A 90 13.86 -10.87 -10.24
N SER A 91 12.56 -10.71 -10.07
CA SER A 91 11.73 -11.50 -9.16
C SER A 91 11.70 -13.00 -9.47
N PRO A 92 11.37 -13.85 -8.47
CA PRO A 92 11.18 -15.28 -8.66
C PRO A 92 10.17 -15.65 -9.74
N GLN A 93 9.16 -14.82 -9.97
CA GLN A 93 8.16 -15.04 -11.01
C GLN A 93 8.77 -15.16 -12.41
N PHE A 94 9.77 -14.35 -12.71
CA PHE A 94 10.43 -14.34 -14.03
C PHE A 94 11.77 -15.07 -14.05
N ASN A 95 12.27 -15.50 -12.89
CA ASN A 95 13.52 -16.24 -12.73
C ASN A 95 13.35 -17.50 -11.85
N PRO A 96 12.42 -18.41 -12.16
CA PRO A 96 12.09 -19.55 -11.28
C PRO A 96 13.24 -20.54 -11.10
N SER A 97 14.18 -20.63 -12.05
CA SER A 97 15.35 -21.52 -11.95
C SER A 97 16.49 -20.94 -11.08
N ASN A 98 16.53 -19.63 -10.88
CA ASN A 98 17.51 -18.95 -10.03
C ASN A 98 16.89 -17.70 -9.38
N PRO A 99 15.92 -17.86 -8.49
CA PRO A 99 15.06 -16.77 -8.01
C PRO A 99 15.83 -15.67 -7.27
N TYR A 100 16.86 -16.04 -6.50
CA TYR A 100 17.57 -15.11 -5.62
C TYR A 100 19.06 -14.97 -5.94
N GLY A 101 19.53 -15.61 -7.01
CA GLY A 101 20.95 -15.55 -7.43
C GLY A 101 21.14 -15.01 -8.84
N ASN A 102 20.09 -14.50 -9.49
CA ASN A 102 20.21 -13.95 -10.84
C ASN A 102 20.84 -12.54 -10.83
N ALA A 103 21.49 -12.17 -11.92
CA ALA A 103 22.19 -10.89 -12.04
C ALA A 103 21.28 -9.66 -12.12
N TYR A 104 19.97 -9.83 -12.36
CA TYR A 104 19.03 -8.71 -12.47
C TYR A 104 18.75 -8.01 -11.14
N TRP A 105 19.06 -8.68 -10.02
CA TRP A 105 18.97 -8.05 -8.69
C TRP A 105 19.92 -6.87 -8.55
N GLU A 106 21.12 -6.94 -9.13
CA GLU A 106 22.07 -5.82 -9.11
C GLU A 106 21.54 -4.61 -9.89
N GLU A 107 20.95 -4.85 -11.08
CA GLU A 107 20.30 -3.78 -11.85
C GLU A 107 19.15 -3.13 -11.06
N ALA A 108 18.35 -3.95 -10.38
CA ALA A 108 17.27 -3.48 -9.54
C ALA A 108 17.78 -2.66 -8.33
N TYR A 109 18.86 -3.13 -7.68
CA TYR A 109 19.48 -2.44 -6.55
C TYR A 109 20.01 -1.05 -6.93
N VAL A 110 20.77 -0.96 -8.02
CA VAL A 110 21.29 0.33 -8.49
C VAL A 110 20.17 1.32 -8.79
N ALA A 111 19.14 0.88 -9.52
CA ALA A 111 18.02 1.73 -9.87
C ALA A 111 17.16 2.11 -8.63
N ALA A 112 16.97 1.19 -7.69
CA ALA A 112 16.21 1.43 -6.47
C ALA A 112 16.92 2.43 -5.55
N LYS A 113 18.23 2.28 -5.39
CA LYS A 113 19.05 3.24 -4.65
C LYS A 113 19.03 4.62 -5.29
N GLU A 114 19.18 4.70 -6.61
CA GLU A 114 19.08 5.97 -7.34
C GLU A 114 17.71 6.64 -7.15
N ALA A 115 16.63 5.88 -7.25
CA ALA A 115 15.27 6.39 -7.06
C ALA A 115 15.07 6.89 -5.63
N TYR A 116 15.52 6.14 -4.62
CA TYR A 116 15.47 6.52 -3.22
C TYR A 116 16.23 7.82 -2.96
N ASP A 117 17.52 7.86 -3.33
CA ASP A 117 18.38 9.03 -3.13
C ASP A 117 17.82 10.27 -3.85
N PHE A 118 17.31 10.11 -5.05
CA PHE A 118 16.71 11.19 -5.82
C PHE A 118 15.44 11.72 -5.14
N CYS A 119 14.55 10.84 -4.69
CA CYS A 119 13.34 11.24 -3.96
C CYS A 119 13.67 12.00 -2.68
N VAL A 120 14.64 11.54 -1.90
CA VAL A 120 15.12 12.23 -0.69
C VAL A 120 15.68 13.60 -1.04
N ALA A 121 16.51 13.71 -2.08
CA ALA A 121 17.08 14.99 -2.53
C ALA A 121 15.99 15.99 -3.01
N LYS A 122 14.82 15.50 -3.39
CA LYS A 122 13.67 16.34 -3.77
C LYS A 122 12.69 16.59 -2.61
N GLY A 123 13.08 16.24 -1.38
CA GLY A 123 12.29 16.48 -0.16
C GLY A 123 11.13 15.52 0.06
N ILE A 124 11.13 14.37 -0.63
CA ILE A 124 10.17 13.28 -0.37
C ILE A 124 10.65 12.52 0.86
N ALA A 125 9.75 12.29 1.82
CA ALA A 125 10.05 11.66 3.10
C ALA A 125 8.81 10.93 3.64
N LEU A 126 8.98 10.07 4.64
CA LEU A 126 7.85 9.49 5.35
C LEU A 126 7.04 10.57 6.07
N THR A 127 5.73 10.53 5.94
CA THR A 127 4.81 11.36 6.75
C THR A 127 4.95 10.94 8.22
N PRO A 128 5.14 11.87 9.15
CA PRO A 128 5.40 11.53 10.55
C PRO A 128 4.28 10.69 11.18
N ASP A 129 3.02 11.08 10.98
CA ASP A 129 1.88 10.28 11.41
C ASP A 129 1.35 9.46 10.23
N TYR A 130 1.19 8.16 10.44
CA TYR A 130 0.66 7.26 9.42
C TYR A 130 -0.79 7.60 9.01
N ALA A 131 -1.61 8.09 9.93
CA ALA A 131 -2.98 8.46 9.65
C ALA A 131 -3.09 9.65 8.68
N ASP A 132 -2.17 10.60 8.81
CA ASP A 132 -2.15 11.83 8.01
C ASP A 132 -1.88 11.59 6.52
N ILE A 133 -1.22 10.48 6.16
CA ILE A 133 -0.91 10.15 4.76
C ILE A 133 -2.15 10.23 3.86
N TRP A 134 -3.30 9.81 4.40
CA TRP A 134 -4.49 9.55 3.60
C TRP A 134 -5.47 10.71 3.55
N ILE A 135 -5.32 11.69 4.44
CA ILE A 135 -6.21 12.84 4.58
C ILE A 135 -5.53 14.17 4.25
N GLN A 136 -4.20 14.17 4.12
CA GLN A 136 -3.41 15.33 3.71
C GLN A 136 -2.99 15.17 2.26
N GLU A 137 -3.64 15.88 1.36
CA GLU A 137 -3.18 15.97 -0.02
C GLU A 137 -1.80 16.63 -0.09
N GLN A 138 -1.01 16.24 -1.08
CA GLN A 138 0.33 16.81 -1.32
C GLN A 138 1.31 16.63 -0.14
N GLY A 139 1.04 15.64 0.74
CA GLY A 139 1.91 15.30 1.86
C GLY A 139 3.32 14.88 1.42
N PRO A 140 4.31 14.92 2.33
CA PRO A 140 5.72 14.66 2.00
C PRO A 140 5.99 13.25 1.49
N GLU A 141 5.11 12.29 1.79
CA GLU A 141 5.26 10.90 1.37
C GLU A 141 4.69 10.60 -0.02
N VAL A 142 3.99 11.54 -0.64
CA VAL A 142 3.38 11.36 -1.96
C VAL A 142 4.45 11.41 -3.04
N VAL A 143 4.68 10.27 -3.70
CA VAL A 143 5.53 10.18 -4.89
C VAL A 143 4.70 10.47 -6.14
N PHE A 144 3.53 9.85 -6.25
CA PHE A 144 2.62 10.11 -7.37
C PHE A 144 1.14 9.99 -6.96
N PRO A 145 0.36 11.08 -7.10
CA PRO A 145 -1.08 11.08 -6.90
C PRO A 145 -1.84 10.85 -8.20
N VAL A 146 -3.02 10.28 -8.10
CA VAL A 146 -4.08 10.35 -9.11
C VAL A 146 -5.09 11.39 -8.63
N VAL A 147 -5.03 12.57 -9.22
CA VAL A 147 -5.80 13.74 -8.79
C VAL A 147 -7.30 13.53 -9.03
N ASN A 148 -8.08 13.80 -8.01
CA ASN A 148 -9.53 13.88 -8.06
C ASN A 148 -9.97 15.34 -7.97
N SER A 149 -11.23 15.62 -8.33
CA SER A 149 -11.80 16.97 -8.34
C SER A 149 -13.31 16.90 -8.45
N ASN A 150 -14.03 17.31 -7.43
CA ASN A 150 -15.48 17.42 -7.46
C ASN A 150 -15.89 18.67 -8.29
N PRO A 151 -16.86 18.57 -9.23
CA PRO A 151 -17.72 17.41 -9.53
C PRO A 151 -17.17 16.50 -10.62
N ASN A 152 -16.01 16.79 -11.23
CA ASN A 152 -15.56 16.13 -12.44
C ASN A 152 -15.07 14.69 -12.22
N LYS A 153 -14.42 14.45 -11.08
CA LYS A 153 -13.92 13.13 -10.71
C LYS A 153 -13.88 13.03 -9.18
N THR A 154 -14.76 12.23 -8.61
CA THR A 154 -14.81 11.97 -7.17
C THR A 154 -14.12 10.67 -6.81
N SER A 155 -13.73 10.53 -5.55
CA SER A 155 -13.21 9.29 -4.98
C SER A 155 -14.36 8.39 -4.54
N ALA A 156 -14.35 7.14 -4.98
CA ALA A 156 -15.30 6.13 -4.50
C ALA A 156 -14.88 5.47 -3.19
N TRP A 157 -13.73 5.84 -2.62
CA TRP A 157 -13.15 5.15 -1.47
C TRP A 157 -14.08 5.12 -0.27
N GLU A 158 -14.49 6.29 0.22
CA GLU A 158 -15.36 6.43 1.37
C GLU A 158 -16.72 5.72 1.19
N TYR A 159 -17.26 5.83 0.00
CA TYR A 159 -18.52 5.19 -0.37
C TYR A 159 -18.44 3.66 -0.32
N THR A 160 -17.31 3.07 -0.76
CA THR A 160 -17.14 1.62 -0.91
C THR A 160 -16.57 0.92 0.33
N THR A 161 -15.94 1.65 1.24
CA THR A 161 -15.23 1.07 2.39
C THR A 161 -15.93 1.28 3.73
N ARG A 162 -16.69 2.36 3.88
CA ARG A 162 -17.41 2.63 5.14
C ARG A 162 -18.50 1.61 5.44
N PRO A 163 -18.77 1.35 6.72
CA PRO A 163 -19.98 0.64 7.14
C PRO A 163 -21.24 1.26 6.55
N ALA A 164 -22.24 0.44 6.19
CA ALA A 164 -23.50 0.91 5.60
C ALA A 164 -24.25 1.91 6.48
N SER A 165 -24.11 1.82 7.82
CA SER A 165 -24.71 2.77 8.78
C SER A 165 -24.22 4.21 8.66
N VAL A 166 -23.07 4.41 8.02
CA VAL A 166 -22.38 5.71 7.86
C VAL A 166 -21.95 5.96 6.41
N SER A 167 -22.43 5.13 5.49
CA SER A 167 -22.29 5.27 4.03
C SER A 167 -23.67 5.32 3.39
N ARG A 168 -23.73 5.53 2.09
CA ARG A 168 -24.98 5.50 1.31
C ARG A 168 -25.30 4.12 0.72
N ASP A 169 -24.37 3.21 0.82
CA ASP A 169 -24.47 1.87 0.26
C ASP A 169 -23.72 0.86 1.13
N LYS A 170 -23.58 -0.35 0.64
CA LYS A 170 -22.88 -1.44 1.30
C LYS A 170 -21.38 -1.28 1.22
N SER A 171 -20.67 -1.72 2.26
CA SER A 171 -19.22 -1.91 2.15
C SER A 171 -18.90 -3.04 1.18
N TYR A 172 -18.20 -2.73 0.09
CA TYR A 172 -17.81 -3.72 -0.90
C TYR A 172 -16.40 -4.28 -0.67
N SER A 173 -15.64 -3.68 0.24
CA SER A 173 -14.25 -4.05 0.52
C SER A 173 -14.06 -4.29 2.00
N ASN A 174 -13.70 -5.52 2.36
CA ASN A 174 -13.44 -5.89 3.74
C ASN A 174 -12.05 -6.51 3.86
N PRO A 175 -11.28 -6.21 4.92
CA PRO A 175 -10.02 -6.89 5.19
C PRO A 175 -10.24 -8.38 5.42
N THR A 176 -9.41 -9.24 4.82
CA THR A 176 -9.44 -10.68 5.13
C THR A 176 -8.88 -10.95 6.52
N TRP A 177 -9.22 -12.09 7.12
CA TRP A 177 -8.66 -12.50 8.40
C TRP A 177 -7.13 -12.68 8.33
N GLU A 178 -6.62 -13.22 7.23
CA GLU A 178 -5.18 -13.35 6.97
C GLU A 178 -4.47 -12.01 6.97
N PHE A 179 -5.05 -11.01 6.30
CA PHE A 179 -4.51 -9.64 6.32
C PHE A 179 -4.54 -9.04 7.73
N VAL A 180 -5.63 -9.22 8.46
CA VAL A 180 -5.76 -8.74 9.86
C VAL A 180 -4.73 -9.39 10.76
N LYS A 181 -4.43 -10.68 10.58
CA LYS A 181 -3.39 -11.41 11.33
C LYS A 181 -1.98 -10.95 10.99
N SER A 182 -1.73 -10.47 9.77
CA SER A 182 -0.38 -10.12 9.33
C SER A 182 0.22 -8.92 10.06
N PHE A 183 -0.60 -8.05 10.64
CA PHE A 183 -0.07 -6.98 11.48
C PHE A 183 0.68 -7.55 12.69
N PRO A 184 1.90 -7.09 12.98
CA PRO A 184 2.63 -7.55 14.17
C PRO A 184 1.99 -7.01 15.46
N MET A 185 2.51 -7.46 16.57
CA MET A 185 2.25 -6.86 17.90
C MET A 185 3.08 -5.56 18.05
N LEU A 186 2.81 -4.82 19.11
CA LEU A 186 3.48 -3.53 19.38
C LEU A 186 5.00 -3.66 19.56
N ASP A 187 5.49 -4.84 19.95
CA ASP A 187 6.92 -5.17 20.01
C ASP A 187 7.52 -5.56 18.65
N GLY A 188 6.75 -5.47 17.59
CA GLY A 188 7.16 -5.77 16.22
C GLY A 188 7.24 -7.25 15.87
N LYS A 189 6.87 -8.15 16.79
CA LYS A 189 6.83 -9.59 16.55
C LYS A 189 5.44 -10.05 16.13
N ARG A 190 5.38 -11.17 15.43
CA ARG A 190 4.09 -11.78 15.08
C ARG A 190 3.29 -12.16 16.33
N TYR A 191 1.96 -12.10 16.24
CA TYR A 191 1.07 -12.43 17.36
C TYR A 191 1.24 -13.89 17.84
N ASP A 192 1.71 -14.78 16.98
CA ASP A 192 1.94 -16.21 17.22
C ASP A 192 3.41 -16.55 17.57
N ASP A 193 4.28 -15.56 17.71
CA ASP A 193 5.69 -15.77 18.11
C ASP A 193 5.79 -15.92 19.65
N PRO A 194 6.14 -17.13 20.18
CA PRO A 194 6.24 -17.34 21.63
C PRO A 194 7.30 -16.48 22.31
N SER A 195 8.23 -15.88 21.59
CA SER A 195 9.25 -14.97 22.12
C SER A 195 8.75 -13.52 22.23
N GLY A 196 7.54 -13.23 21.77
CA GLY A 196 6.93 -11.91 21.81
C GLY A 196 6.48 -11.51 23.21
N LYS A 197 6.69 -10.25 23.54
CA LYS A 197 6.24 -9.65 24.82
C LYS A 197 4.71 -9.76 25.00
N TYR A 198 3.98 -9.71 23.90
CA TYR A 198 2.51 -9.72 23.86
C TYR A 198 1.94 -11.07 23.39
N TYR A 199 2.74 -12.12 23.39
CA TYR A 199 2.29 -13.46 23.02
C TYR A 199 1.24 -13.99 24.00
N VAL A 200 0.16 -14.55 23.47
CA VAL A 200 -0.92 -15.19 24.25
C VAL A 200 -1.09 -16.62 23.74
N ALA A 201 -0.73 -17.59 24.59
CA ALA A 201 -0.77 -19.01 24.22
C ALA A 201 -2.18 -19.59 24.14
N ASP A 202 -3.12 -19.07 24.92
CA ASP A 202 -4.53 -19.50 24.91
C ASP A 202 -5.30 -18.81 23.79
N GLU A 203 -5.80 -19.59 22.84
CA GLU A 203 -6.51 -19.08 21.66
C GLU A 203 -7.79 -18.31 22.04
N GLN A 204 -8.52 -18.75 23.06
CA GLN A 204 -9.75 -18.09 23.48
C GLN A 204 -9.47 -16.73 24.14
N ALA A 205 -8.38 -16.65 24.90
CA ALA A 205 -7.90 -15.40 25.48
C ALA A 205 -7.40 -14.45 24.38
N LEU A 206 -6.65 -14.98 23.41
CA LEU A 206 -6.17 -14.23 22.25
C LEU A 206 -7.34 -13.60 21.48
N LEU A 207 -8.37 -14.37 21.13
CA LEU A 207 -9.54 -13.88 20.39
C LEU A 207 -10.29 -12.76 21.13
N LYS A 208 -10.30 -12.77 22.46
CA LYS A 208 -10.92 -11.71 23.28
C LYS A 208 -10.12 -10.42 23.32
N SER A 209 -8.83 -10.48 23.08
CA SER A 209 -7.90 -9.34 23.16
C SER A 209 -7.12 -9.10 21.85
N PHE A 210 -7.56 -9.70 20.75
CA PHE A 210 -6.82 -9.76 19.49
C PHE A 210 -6.39 -8.38 18.96
N TRP A 211 -7.18 -7.34 19.21
CA TRP A 211 -6.91 -5.96 18.80
C TRP A 211 -6.05 -5.16 19.76
N GLN A 212 -5.71 -5.72 20.95
CA GLN A 212 -4.88 -5.05 21.94
C GLN A 212 -3.39 -5.24 21.63
N ASN A 213 -2.60 -4.24 21.98
CA ASN A 213 -1.14 -4.26 21.82
C ASN A 213 -0.67 -4.61 20.39
N ARG A 214 -1.44 -4.22 19.39
CA ARG A 214 -1.10 -4.40 17.98
C ARG A 214 -0.22 -3.25 17.49
N ASP A 215 0.50 -3.49 16.41
CA ASP A 215 1.09 -2.43 15.59
C ASP A 215 0.08 -1.28 15.42
N PRO A 216 0.46 -0.03 15.70
CA PRO A 216 -0.46 1.11 15.57
C PRO A 216 -1.11 1.25 14.20
N ARG A 217 -0.45 0.77 13.13
CA ARG A 217 -1.04 0.75 11.78
C ARG A 217 -2.29 -0.13 11.70
N PHE A 218 -2.39 -1.17 12.52
CA PHE A 218 -3.62 -1.98 12.61
C PHE A 218 -4.83 -1.10 12.92
N ASN A 219 -4.70 -0.22 13.92
CA ASN A 219 -5.75 0.72 14.28
C ASN A 219 -6.02 1.75 13.17
N ASN A 220 -5.03 2.11 12.36
CA ASN A 220 -5.20 3.05 11.25
C ASN A 220 -5.74 2.40 9.96
N VAL A 221 -5.84 1.06 9.93
CA VAL A 221 -6.26 0.32 8.73
C VAL A 221 -7.54 -0.47 8.93
N CYS A 222 -7.74 -1.06 10.13
CA CYS A 222 -8.83 -1.99 10.40
C CYS A 222 -9.86 -1.39 11.37
N LEU A 223 -11.12 -1.43 11.01
CA LEU A 223 -12.25 -1.12 11.89
C LEU A 223 -12.84 -2.45 12.39
N TYR A 224 -12.60 -2.74 13.67
CA TYR A 224 -13.02 -3.97 14.32
C TYR A 224 -14.23 -3.77 15.25
N ASN A 225 -14.82 -4.85 15.70
CA ASN A 225 -16.00 -4.85 16.56
C ASN A 225 -15.80 -4.05 17.86
N GLY A 226 -16.69 -3.11 18.12
CA GLY A 226 -16.68 -2.25 19.32
C GLY A 226 -15.67 -1.10 19.29
N ARG A 227 -14.97 -0.91 18.18
CA ARG A 227 -14.03 0.21 18.02
C ARG A 227 -14.75 1.55 17.95
N GLU A 228 -14.16 2.59 18.56
CA GLU A 228 -14.59 3.97 18.41
C GLU A 228 -14.48 4.41 16.95
N TYR A 229 -15.56 5.05 16.47
CA TYR A 229 -15.66 5.53 15.10
C TYR A 229 -16.44 6.87 15.08
N PRO A 230 -15.87 7.96 15.61
CA PRO A 230 -16.53 9.24 15.80
C PRO A 230 -16.71 10.00 14.49
N VAL A 231 -17.45 9.42 13.56
CA VAL A 231 -17.71 10.00 12.24
C VAL A 231 -18.74 11.13 12.33
N ALA A 232 -18.56 12.17 11.54
CA ALA A 232 -19.43 13.34 11.52
C ALA A 232 -20.91 12.96 11.28
N GLY A 233 -21.81 13.63 11.98
CA GLY A 233 -23.26 13.35 11.94
C GLY A 233 -23.70 12.22 12.87
N LYS A 234 -22.77 11.59 13.61
CA LYS A 234 -23.06 10.62 14.67
C LYS A 234 -22.68 11.21 16.04
N HIS A 235 -23.02 10.49 17.10
CA HIS A 235 -22.64 10.88 18.46
C HIS A 235 -21.11 10.81 18.63
N ALA A 236 -20.53 11.60 19.53
CA ALA A 236 -19.08 11.67 19.72
C ALA A 236 -18.44 10.36 20.21
N ASP A 237 -19.22 9.55 20.93
CA ASP A 237 -18.84 8.22 21.42
C ASP A 237 -19.32 7.06 20.53
N TYR A 238 -19.67 7.34 19.28
CA TYR A 238 -20.12 6.32 18.34
C TYR A 238 -19.09 5.21 18.16
N ARG A 239 -19.57 3.96 18.29
CA ARG A 239 -18.78 2.75 18.09
C ARG A 239 -19.38 1.90 16.99
N GLN A 240 -18.52 1.28 16.22
CA GLN A 240 -18.92 0.32 15.20
C GLN A 240 -18.99 -1.08 15.82
N TYR A 241 -20.14 -1.71 15.78
CA TYR A 241 -20.32 -3.11 16.14
C TYR A 241 -20.58 -3.95 14.91
N ASN A 242 -19.92 -5.10 14.84
CA ASN A 242 -19.94 -6.04 13.72
C ASN A 242 -20.44 -7.40 14.25
N ALA A 243 -21.70 -7.50 14.65
CA ALA A 243 -22.25 -8.72 15.23
C ALA A 243 -23.06 -9.53 14.20
N LEU A 244 -22.81 -10.83 14.12
CA LEU A 244 -23.56 -11.77 13.29
C LEU A 244 -24.93 -12.04 13.89
N GLY A 245 -26.01 -11.84 13.10
CA GLY A 245 -27.35 -12.31 13.43
C GLY A 245 -28.08 -11.57 14.56
N VAL A 246 -27.63 -10.38 14.93
CA VAL A 246 -28.26 -9.58 15.98
C VAL A 246 -29.17 -8.51 15.38
N SER A 247 -30.44 -8.52 15.77
CA SER A 247 -31.44 -7.54 15.30
C SER A 247 -31.41 -6.22 16.06
N SER A 248 -30.84 -6.21 17.27
CA SER A 248 -30.57 -5.00 18.06
C SER A 248 -29.31 -5.19 18.89
N PRO A 249 -28.34 -4.29 18.78
CA PRO A 249 -27.08 -4.35 19.52
C PRO A 249 -27.23 -4.07 21.00
N ASP A 250 -28.19 -3.25 21.35
CA ASP A 250 -28.39 -2.72 22.71
C ASP A 250 -28.72 -3.83 23.69
N ASP A 251 -29.39 -4.90 23.22
CA ASP A 251 -29.84 -5.99 24.06
C ASP A 251 -28.77 -7.01 24.42
N GLN A 252 -27.73 -7.12 23.58
CA GLN A 252 -26.73 -8.20 23.73
C GLN A 252 -25.46 -7.77 24.50
N TYR A 253 -25.12 -6.49 24.47
CA TYR A 253 -23.83 -6.03 25.00
C TYR A 253 -23.95 -5.01 26.14
N GLY A 254 -25.14 -4.62 26.52
CA GLY A 254 -25.39 -3.58 27.55
C GLY A 254 -24.77 -2.23 27.18
N VAL A 255 -24.72 -1.92 25.90
CA VAL A 255 -23.92 -0.82 25.34
C VAL A 255 -24.83 0.36 25.04
N ASN A 256 -24.25 1.53 25.16
CA ASN A 256 -24.75 2.84 24.81
C ASN A 256 -25.79 2.81 23.68
N PRO A 257 -27.03 3.32 23.89
CA PRO A 257 -28.09 3.35 22.89
C PRO A 257 -27.73 4.17 21.63
N ASN A 258 -26.60 4.85 21.63
CA ASN A 258 -26.07 5.55 20.46
C ASN A 258 -25.13 4.69 19.62
N ALA A 259 -24.86 3.45 20.04
CA ALA A 259 -24.08 2.51 19.24
C ALA A 259 -24.95 1.91 18.13
N HIS A 260 -24.52 2.04 16.91
CA HIS A 260 -25.17 1.39 15.78
C HIS A 260 -24.40 0.13 15.40
N THR A 261 -25.11 -1.00 15.39
CA THR A 261 -24.63 -2.17 14.67
C THR A 261 -25.07 -2.06 13.23
N ASN A 262 -24.14 -2.37 12.35
CA ASN A 262 -24.56 -3.03 11.15
C ASN A 262 -24.77 -4.49 11.54
N ALA A 263 -26.01 -4.88 11.74
CA ALA A 263 -26.34 -6.28 11.68
C ALA A 263 -25.69 -6.84 10.41
N VAL A 264 -24.95 -7.92 10.54
CA VAL A 264 -24.31 -8.55 9.40
C VAL A 264 -25.37 -9.12 8.49
N ASN A 265 -25.96 -8.25 7.70
CA ASN A 265 -26.81 -8.57 6.59
C ASN A 265 -25.94 -8.52 5.35
N ASN A 266 -25.27 -9.63 5.01
CA ASN A 266 -24.60 -9.83 3.73
C ASN A 266 -23.46 -8.82 3.35
N ASP A 267 -23.10 -7.89 4.23
CA ASP A 267 -22.20 -6.78 3.90
C ASP A 267 -20.80 -6.92 4.49
N ILE A 268 -20.61 -7.84 5.46
CA ILE A 268 -19.32 -8.10 6.10
C ILE A 268 -19.05 -9.59 6.12
N PHE A 269 -18.10 -10.02 5.31
CA PHE A 269 -17.72 -11.44 5.24
C PHE A 269 -16.62 -11.81 6.24
N SER A 270 -15.83 -10.83 6.71
CA SER A 270 -14.67 -11.06 7.58
C SER A 270 -14.84 -10.57 9.03
N GLY A 271 -15.89 -9.80 9.33
CA GLY A 271 -16.07 -9.15 10.63
C GLY A 271 -15.29 -7.84 10.80
N PHE A 272 -14.60 -7.38 9.76
CA PHE A 272 -13.83 -6.14 9.76
C PHE A 272 -14.23 -5.23 8.62
N TYR A 273 -14.16 -3.91 8.85
CA TYR A 273 -14.21 -2.91 7.79
C TYR A 273 -12.85 -2.26 7.59
N ILE A 274 -12.68 -1.56 6.48
CA ILE A 274 -11.51 -0.72 6.24
C ILE A 274 -11.68 0.59 7.00
N TYR A 275 -10.67 0.94 7.80
CA TYR A 275 -10.54 2.26 8.43
C TYR A 275 -9.54 3.15 7.69
N LYS A 276 -8.65 2.55 6.91
CA LYS A 276 -7.60 3.24 6.15
C LYS A 276 -8.22 4.32 5.26
N ALA A 277 -7.66 5.51 5.33
CA ALA A 277 -8.09 6.67 4.55
C ALA A 277 -9.56 7.11 4.82
N ALA A 278 -10.10 6.80 6.01
CA ALA A 278 -11.41 7.29 6.41
C ALA A 278 -11.30 8.73 6.91
N ASP A 279 -12.00 9.65 6.25
CA ASP A 279 -12.14 11.03 6.71
C ASP A 279 -13.35 11.15 7.63
N LEU A 280 -13.09 11.10 8.92
CA LEU A 280 -14.15 11.14 9.94
C LEU A 280 -14.94 12.46 9.98
N SER A 281 -14.47 13.50 9.31
CA SER A 281 -15.18 14.78 9.18
C SER A 281 -16.33 14.74 8.16
N LEU A 282 -16.38 13.69 7.32
CA LEU A 282 -17.42 13.56 6.30
C LEU A 282 -18.70 12.97 6.87
N THR A 283 -19.80 13.68 6.65
CA THR A 283 -21.15 13.18 6.88
C THR A 283 -21.57 12.18 5.79
N GLN A 284 -22.57 11.35 6.09
CA GLN A 284 -23.05 10.30 5.17
C GLN A 284 -23.48 10.83 3.79
N ASP A 285 -23.97 12.06 3.68
CA ASP A 285 -24.39 12.67 2.42
C ASP A 285 -23.18 13.14 1.57
N LYS A 286 -22.01 13.30 2.17
CA LYS A 286 -20.80 13.79 1.50
C LYS A 286 -19.89 12.70 0.91
N VAL A 287 -20.09 11.44 1.30
CA VAL A 287 -19.22 10.34 0.84
C VAL A 287 -19.18 10.16 -0.67
N MET A 288 -20.24 10.57 -1.39
CA MET A 288 -20.32 10.47 -2.86
C MET A 288 -19.63 11.63 -3.59
N THR A 289 -19.37 12.72 -2.90
CA THR A 289 -18.77 13.93 -3.47
C THR A 289 -17.35 14.16 -2.97
N TYR A 290 -16.80 13.20 -2.24
CA TYR A 290 -15.43 13.25 -1.73
C TYR A 290 -14.43 13.16 -2.87
N ASP A 291 -13.44 14.01 -2.87
CA ASP A 291 -12.52 14.16 -3.99
C ASP A 291 -11.04 14.10 -3.57
N ILE A 292 -10.76 13.50 -2.41
CA ILE A 292 -9.39 13.24 -1.99
C ILE A 292 -8.60 12.50 -3.06
N ASP A 293 -7.36 12.90 -3.30
CA ASP A 293 -6.47 12.28 -4.25
C ASP A 293 -6.16 10.82 -3.88
N TYR A 294 -6.07 9.96 -4.88
CA TYR A 294 -5.59 8.60 -4.68
C TYR A 294 -4.07 8.56 -4.83
N ILE A 295 -3.37 8.14 -3.78
CA ILE A 295 -1.90 8.01 -3.83
C ILE A 295 -1.55 6.69 -4.51
N LEU A 296 -1.11 6.76 -5.77
CA LEU A 296 -0.71 5.58 -6.54
C LEU A 296 0.64 5.02 -6.10
N MET A 297 1.57 5.89 -5.71
CA MET A 297 2.87 5.49 -5.17
C MET A 297 3.27 6.38 -4.00
N ARG A 298 3.67 5.75 -2.90
CA ARG A 298 4.19 6.40 -1.70
C ARG A 298 5.70 6.17 -1.54
N PHE A 299 6.37 7.05 -0.82
CA PHE A 299 7.80 6.89 -0.53
C PHE A 299 8.13 5.60 0.23
N ALA A 300 7.25 5.14 1.12
CA ALA A 300 7.42 3.83 1.76
C ALA A 300 7.55 2.69 0.73
N GLU A 301 6.84 2.74 -0.41
CA GLU A 301 6.99 1.75 -1.47
C GLU A 301 8.38 1.81 -2.12
N VAL A 302 8.91 3.01 -2.34
CA VAL A 302 10.28 3.20 -2.85
C VAL A 302 11.31 2.61 -1.87
N MET A 303 11.10 2.81 -0.56
CA MET A 303 11.93 2.22 0.49
C MET A 303 11.86 0.69 0.49
N PHE A 304 10.69 0.08 0.29
CA PHE A 304 10.55 -1.37 0.20
C PHE A 304 11.22 -1.93 -1.07
N ILE A 305 11.07 -1.27 -2.22
CA ILE A 305 11.77 -1.65 -3.47
C ILE A 305 13.28 -1.64 -3.24
N TYR A 306 13.80 -0.60 -2.57
CA TYR A 306 15.22 -0.50 -2.24
C TYR A 306 15.65 -1.57 -1.23
N ALA A 307 14.88 -1.81 -0.17
CA ALA A 307 15.17 -2.81 0.84
C ALA A 307 15.24 -4.23 0.24
N GLU A 308 14.28 -4.59 -0.62
CA GLU A 308 14.25 -5.91 -1.26
C GLU A 308 15.45 -6.11 -2.17
N ALA A 309 15.72 -5.19 -3.08
CA ALA A 309 16.85 -5.28 -3.98
C ALA A 309 18.20 -5.28 -3.22
N ALA A 310 18.34 -4.46 -2.17
CA ALA A 310 19.52 -4.40 -1.31
C ALA A 310 19.75 -5.74 -0.58
N ASN A 311 18.70 -6.35 -0.04
CA ASN A 311 18.82 -7.64 0.63
C ASN A 311 19.30 -8.73 -0.33
N GLU A 312 18.75 -8.80 -1.53
CA GLU A 312 19.10 -9.85 -2.50
C GLU A 312 20.51 -9.68 -3.09
N THR A 313 21.08 -8.48 -3.04
CA THR A 313 22.46 -8.19 -3.50
C THR A 313 23.49 -8.18 -2.37
N GLY A 314 23.11 -8.55 -1.13
CA GLY A 314 24.02 -8.63 0.01
C GLY A 314 24.22 -7.31 0.77
N HIS A 315 23.49 -6.27 0.43
CA HIS A 315 23.45 -4.99 1.15
C HIS A 315 22.41 -5.00 2.27
N SER A 316 22.39 -6.08 3.06
CA SER A 316 21.36 -6.34 4.07
C SER A 316 21.24 -5.24 5.13
N GLU A 317 22.34 -4.55 5.46
CA GLU A 317 22.32 -3.41 6.39
C GLU A 317 21.44 -2.26 5.88
N ALA A 318 21.50 -1.96 4.58
CA ALA A 318 20.65 -0.95 3.96
C ALA A 318 19.16 -1.37 4.00
N ALA A 319 18.87 -2.64 3.74
CA ALA A 319 17.53 -3.18 3.83
C ALA A 319 16.95 -3.04 5.25
N VAL A 320 17.73 -3.42 6.27
CA VAL A 320 17.35 -3.33 7.68
C VAL A 320 17.10 -1.87 8.08
N GLU A 321 17.93 -0.93 7.61
CA GLU A 321 17.75 0.49 7.91
C GLU A 321 16.43 1.04 7.36
N MET A 322 16.04 0.66 6.13
CA MET A 322 14.73 1.03 5.56
C MET A 322 13.57 0.49 6.41
N LEU A 323 13.64 -0.78 6.81
CA LEU A 323 12.62 -1.41 7.65
C LEU A 323 12.54 -0.76 9.04
N LYS A 324 13.67 -0.40 9.66
CA LYS A 324 13.69 0.30 10.95
C LYS A 324 12.99 1.65 10.88
N GLN A 325 13.26 2.45 9.85
CA GLN A 325 12.61 3.76 9.65
C GLN A 325 11.09 3.61 9.50
N ILE A 326 10.64 2.62 8.74
CA ILE A 326 9.21 2.34 8.55
C ILE A 326 8.56 1.91 9.87
N ARG A 327 9.20 1.02 10.64
CA ARG A 327 8.68 0.52 11.93
C ARG A 327 8.71 1.60 13.01
N GLN A 328 9.75 2.42 13.04
CA GLN A 328 9.84 3.59 13.91
C GLN A 328 8.68 4.56 13.65
N ARG A 329 8.44 4.92 12.40
CA ARG A 329 7.31 5.78 12.00
C ARG A 329 5.98 5.14 12.39
N ALA A 330 5.84 3.82 12.27
CA ALA A 330 4.64 3.09 12.66
C ALA A 330 4.37 3.15 14.19
N GLY A 331 5.37 3.50 15.00
CA GLY A 331 5.25 3.53 16.47
C GLY A 331 5.48 2.18 17.15
N ILE A 332 6.15 1.23 16.48
CA ILE A 332 6.56 -0.05 17.05
C ILE A 332 7.64 0.19 18.13
N GLU A 333 7.61 -0.57 19.21
CA GLU A 333 8.60 -0.51 20.30
C GLU A 333 10.01 -0.81 19.74
N VAL A 334 10.98 0.00 20.14
CA VAL A 334 12.36 -0.10 19.63
C VAL A 334 13.04 -1.44 19.98
N GLY A 335 12.61 -2.05 21.09
CA GLY A 335 13.28 -3.22 21.66
C GLY A 335 14.66 -2.90 22.29
N ASN A 336 15.23 -3.86 23.03
CA ASN A 336 16.55 -3.69 23.66
C ASN A 336 17.71 -3.74 22.65
N ASP A 337 17.47 -4.32 21.49
CA ASP A 337 18.42 -4.49 20.39
C ASP A 337 18.38 -3.34 19.36
N GLY A 338 17.42 -2.44 19.49
CA GLY A 338 17.23 -1.34 18.53
C GLY A 338 16.68 -1.79 17.18
N LEU A 339 16.10 -3.00 17.10
CA LEU A 339 15.67 -3.62 15.82
C LEU A 339 14.16 -3.60 15.60
N TYR A 340 13.36 -3.03 16.52
CA TYR A 340 11.90 -2.94 16.37
C TYR A 340 11.24 -4.31 16.10
N GLY A 341 11.74 -5.36 16.74
CA GLY A 341 11.28 -6.73 16.59
C GLY A 341 11.69 -7.41 15.28
N LEU A 342 12.54 -6.80 14.45
CA LEU A 342 13.04 -7.40 13.21
C LEU A 342 13.96 -8.59 13.52
N LYS A 343 13.80 -9.66 12.74
CA LYS A 343 14.76 -10.76 12.65
C LYS A 343 15.70 -10.49 11.48
N VAL A 344 16.99 -10.33 11.77
CA VAL A 344 17.99 -9.89 10.79
C VAL A 344 19.23 -10.79 10.73
N GLY A 345 19.13 -12.02 11.25
CA GLY A 345 20.24 -12.95 11.31
C GLY A 345 20.74 -13.45 9.97
N ASN A 346 19.88 -13.46 8.95
CA ASN A 346 20.22 -13.88 7.61
C ASN A 346 19.29 -13.25 6.56
N ARG A 347 19.64 -13.39 5.29
CA ARG A 347 18.91 -12.83 4.14
C ARG A 347 17.44 -13.28 4.07
N GLU A 348 17.16 -14.54 4.43
CA GLU A 348 15.80 -15.08 4.43
C GLU A 348 14.90 -14.42 5.47
N GLU A 349 15.41 -14.20 6.68
CA GLU A 349 14.67 -13.51 7.74
C GLU A 349 14.37 -12.07 7.37
N ILE A 350 15.34 -11.37 6.74
CA ILE A 350 15.13 -10.00 6.25
C ILE A 350 14.10 -9.99 5.11
N ARG A 351 14.16 -10.94 4.18
CA ARG A 351 13.16 -11.08 3.12
C ARG A 351 11.75 -11.26 3.70
N GLN A 352 11.60 -12.12 4.70
CA GLN A 352 10.33 -12.29 5.39
C GLN A 352 9.86 -11.01 6.07
N ALA A 353 10.78 -10.26 6.70
CA ALA A 353 10.45 -8.99 7.34
C ALA A 353 10.06 -7.87 6.36
N ILE A 354 10.50 -7.96 5.11
CA ILE A 354 10.06 -7.05 4.02
C ILE A 354 8.63 -7.39 3.59
N LEU A 355 8.25 -8.67 3.61
CA LEU A 355 6.92 -9.15 3.22
C LEU A 355 5.86 -8.96 4.32
N ASP A 356 6.27 -9.00 5.60
CA ASP A 356 5.42 -8.76 6.78
C ASP A 356 5.15 -7.24 6.98
#